data_26df6ca529da85fe37e6960fa3836620
#
_entry.id   26df6ca529da85fe37e6960fa3836620
#
_cell.length_a   1.000
_cell.length_b   1.000
_cell.length_c   1.000
_cell.angle_alpha   90.00
_cell.angle_beta   90.00
_cell.angle_gamma   90.00
#
_symmetry.space_group_name_H-M   'P 1'
#
loop_
_entity.id
_entity.type
_entity.pdbx_description
1 polymer ?
#
loop_
_entity_poly.entity_id
_entity_poly.type
_entity_poly.pdbx_seq_one_letter_code
_entity_poly.pdbx_strand_id
1 'polypeptide(L)'
;MENEKYIIDNLDKALSEDWIKVYYQPIVRIVSKKICGTEAFAKWIDPEKGELSMTNVWQALSKHDLTKKLDMYVLKQVLEDLQEAVEKKLPCVPVSVKISVADFADDSYADSVIEVIHAYGIPEEYLNFEILDYTDNRYEIQKGECIRNFMSYGCKIWLDDFGRSYASLEGLKKFPYSVIKFNIDFFDDVYGAEGEARARTMLAYTINMAKCMKIGTAIAGIETADQYNFFYKLGCEMAQGSYFSEPLSQEELVNSDMEMEALEEAPYYNAIGQIEIEASNMHTANQRIGTAESLAVMEYVDHTYKFLYINESYRMYLRSLGLTAESMEYLFNQRSGMLQENLHSFIKQLSQGMSGAQLFFLLQEKIVDLKGNFIARNTRSGAIAFVLYTSQALEISRSRIHDYNKAMEGIYTVFDRFDLINMPSGIIENTYLNTCEYGGIHAGTNIREVLRDFSEQYIVKAEREEFLKFMNVDTFWDRLHAGDYMYLTNVFNTIMDDGKVYPKRYLLINIQSDDNDIILSAIIRTEKGGPTGEKMSRKEG
;
A
#
# COMPACT_ATOMS: atom_id res chain seq x y z
N MET A 1 -29.81 22.05 34.36
CA MET A 1 -29.53 23.11 35.36
C MET A 1 -28.87 22.58 36.64
N GLU A 2 -29.46 21.62 37.36
CA GLU A 2 -28.86 21.13 38.62
C GLU A 2 -27.56 20.34 38.41
N ASN A 3 -27.50 19.48 37.41
CA ASN A 3 -26.27 18.77 37.05
C ASN A 3 -25.18 19.70 36.46
N GLU A 4 -25.55 20.70 35.70
CA GLU A 4 -24.62 21.68 35.13
C GLU A 4 -23.91 22.48 36.23
N LYS A 5 -24.69 23.01 37.19
CA LYS A 5 -24.14 23.73 38.35
C LYS A 5 -23.22 22.83 39.20
N TYR A 6 -23.60 21.57 39.41
CA TYR A 6 -22.78 20.61 40.15
C TYR A 6 -21.43 20.38 39.47
N ILE A 7 -21.39 20.20 38.15
CA ILE A 7 -20.17 20.01 37.38
C ILE A 7 -19.23 21.21 37.52
N ILE A 8 -19.76 22.41 37.36
CA ILE A 8 -18.97 23.65 37.48
C ILE A 8 -18.41 23.84 38.89
N ASP A 9 -19.25 23.66 39.93
CA ASP A 9 -18.87 23.85 41.33
C ASP A 9 -17.84 22.81 41.82
N ASN A 10 -17.77 21.62 41.20
CA ASN A 10 -16.87 20.54 41.61
C ASN A 10 -15.69 20.30 40.63
N LEU A 11 -15.55 21.04 39.52
CA LEU A 11 -14.49 20.81 38.56
C LEU A 11 -13.08 20.87 39.18
N ASP A 12 -12.77 21.94 39.91
CA ASP A 12 -11.43 22.12 40.50
C ASP A 12 -11.11 21.03 41.52
N LYS A 13 -12.13 20.57 42.26
CA LYS A 13 -12.01 19.45 43.18
C LYS A 13 -11.77 18.13 42.43
N ALA A 14 -12.54 17.88 41.36
CA ALA A 14 -12.43 16.67 40.57
C ALA A 14 -11.03 16.56 39.91
N LEU A 15 -10.46 17.69 39.46
CA LEU A 15 -9.11 17.74 38.92
C LEU A 15 -8.03 17.52 40.00
N SER A 16 -8.22 18.03 41.21
CA SER A 16 -7.25 17.95 42.31
C SER A 16 -7.30 16.63 43.10
N GLU A 17 -8.44 15.99 43.18
CA GLU A 17 -8.67 14.74 43.92
C GLU A 17 -8.72 13.50 43.01
N ASP A 18 -8.28 13.64 41.74
CA ASP A 18 -8.14 12.55 40.80
C ASP A 18 -9.45 11.81 40.47
N TRP A 19 -10.59 12.57 40.48
CA TRP A 19 -11.88 12.02 40.07
C TRP A 19 -12.00 11.89 38.55
N ILE A 20 -11.15 12.61 37.80
CA ILE A 20 -11.07 12.53 36.35
C ILE A 20 -9.90 11.61 35.99
N LYS A 21 -10.21 10.52 35.32
CA LYS A 21 -9.26 9.52 34.86
C LYS A 21 -9.15 9.56 33.34
N VAL A 22 -7.95 9.32 32.83
CA VAL A 22 -7.70 9.21 31.40
C VAL A 22 -7.65 7.74 31.01
N TYR A 23 -8.36 7.40 29.95
CA TYR A 23 -8.38 6.09 29.30
C TYR A 23 -7.98 6.24 27.85
N TYR A 24 -7.47 5.18 27.26
CA TYR A 24 -6.91 5.15 25.92
C TYR A 24 -7.70 4.16 25.06
N GLN A 25 -8.38 4.64 24.03
CA GLN A 25 -9.03 3.74 23.07
C GLN A 25 -8.08 3.47 21.90
N PRO A 26 -7.76 2.19 21.61
CA PRO A 26 -6.90 1.84 20.51
C PRO A 26 -7.42 2.32 19.16
N ILE A 27 -6.52 2.90 18.36
CA ILE A 27 -6.70 3.17 16.94
C ILE A 27 -5.88 2.13 16.19
N VAL A 28 -6.55 1.34 15.35
CA VAL A 28 -5.98 0.16 14.71
C VAL A 28 -5.73 0.43 13.23
N ARG A 29 -4.57 0.05 12.74
CA ARG A 29 -4.26 0.04 11.31
C ARG A 29 -5.09 -1.04 10.62
N ILE A 30 -5.93 -0.69 9.66
CA ILE A 30 -6.86 -1.64 9.03
C ILE A 30 -6.13 -2.80 8.34
N VAL A 31 -5.01 -2.53 7.66
CA VAL A 31 -4.30 -3.57 6.88
C VAL A 31 -3.46 -4.53 7.73
N SER A 32 -2.88 -4.08 8.84
CA SER A 32 -2.02 -4.89 9.71
C SER A 32 -2.72 -5.39 10.98
N LYS A 33 -3.82 -4.74 11.38
CA LYS A 33 -4.52 -4.91 12.65
C LYS A 33 -3.70 -4.58 13.90
N LYS A 34 -2.56 -3.87 13.73
CA LYS A 34 -1.76 -3.37 14.84
C LYS A 34 -2.36 -2.08 15.39
N ILE A 35 -2.17 -1.82 16.68
CA ILE A 35 -2.46 -0.52 17.27
C ILE A 35 -1.43 0.48 16.72
N CYS A 36 -1.88 1.48 15.97
CA CYS A 36 -1.02 2.53 15.40
C CYS A 36 -1.15 3.89 16.10
N GLY A 37 -2.03 3.99 17.05
CA GLY A 37 -2.27 5.13 17.90
C GLY A 37 -3.34 4.83 18.93
N THR A 38 -3.59 5.78 19.81
CA THR A 38 -4.70 5.75 20.76
C THR A 38 -5.35 7.12 20.84
N GLU A 39 -6.62 7.17 21.20
CA GLU A 39 -7.32 8.41 21.56
C GLU A 39 -7.50 8.46 23.06
N ALA A 40 -7.12 9.58 23.67
CA ALA A 40 -7.29 9.81 25.10
C ALA A 40 -8.72 10.25 25.43
N PHE A 41 -9.36 9.54 26.33
CA PHE A 41 -10.70 9.81 26.82
C PHE A 41 -10.68 10.11 28.32
N ALA A 42 -11.27 11.23 28.73
CA ALA A 42 -11.52 11.49 30.13
C ALA A 42 -12.79 10.77 30.59
N LYS A 43 -12.77 10.21 31.81
CA LYS A 43 -13.96 9.76 32.55
C LYS A 43 -13.99 10.47 33.89
N TRP A 44 -15.11 11.07 34.23
CA TRP A 44 -15.32 11.67 35.56
C TRP A 44 -16.04 10.67 36.46
N ILE A 45 -15.30 10.10 37.40
CA ILE A 45 -15.79 9.12 38.36
C ILE A 45 -16.02 9.86 39.70
N ASP A 46 -17.22 10.35 39.89
CA ASP A 46 -17.58 11.10 41.06
C ASP A 46 -17.82 10.17 42.28
N PRO A 47 -17.25 10.46 43.47
CA PRO A 47 -17.38 9.60 44.63
C PRO A 47 -18.82 9.43 45.11
N GLU A 48 -19.69 10.42 44.88
CA GLU A 48 -21.08 10.40 45.35
C GLU A 48 -22.07 10.02 44.24
N LYS A 49 -21.81 10.44 42.99
CA LYS A 49 -22.72 10.27 41.85
C LYS A 49 -22.33 9.16 40.88
N GLY A 50 -21.16 8.57 41.06
CA GLY A 50 -20.61 7.59 40.13
C GLY A 50 -20.09 8.23 38.83
N GLU A 51 -20.08 7.48 37.72
CA GLU A 51 -19.58 7.97 36.43
C GLU A 51 -20.54 9.02 35.83
N LEU A 52 -20.02 10.21 35.58
CA LEU A 52 -20.77 11.30 34.94
C LEU A 52 -20.62 11.20 33.41
N SER A 53 -21.72 11.47 32.70
CA SER A 53 -21.70 11.56 31.25
C SER A 53 -20.76 12.68 30.79
N MET A 54 -19.68 12.33 30.08
CA MET A 54 -18.72 13.30 29.54
C MET A 54 -19.35 14.26 28.54
N THR A 55 -20.38 13.85 27.80
CA THR A 55 -21.18 14.76 26.95
C THR A 55 -21.79 15.90 27.75
N ASN A 56 -22.38 15.57 28.91
CA ASN A 56 -22.97 16.59 29.79
C ASN A 56 -21.89 17.45 30.44
N VAL A 57 -20.78 16.87 30.86
CA VAL A 57 -19.61 17.59 31.39
C VAL A 57 -19.11 18.60 30.37
N TRP A 58 -18.87 18.14 29.15
CA TRP A 58 -18.32 18.99 28.07
C TRP A 58 -19.28 20.14 27.73
N GLN A 59 -20.60 19.86 27.64
CA GLN A 59 -21.61 20.89 27.39
C GLN A 59 -21.66 21.94 28.52
N ALA A 60 -21.52 21.51 29.77
CA ALA A 60 -21.47 22.43 30.91
C ALA A 60 -20.21 23.30 30.87
N LEU A 61 -19.03 22.70 30.66
CA LEU A 61 -17.76 23.42 30.61
C LEU A 61 -17.70 24.41 29.45
N SER A 62 -18.17 24.01 28.27
CA SER A 62 -18.17 24.85 27.06
C SER A 62 -19.04 26.11 27.22
N LYS A 63 -20.17 26.04 27.95
CA LYS A 63 -21.02 27.20 28.21
C LYS A 63 -20.36 28.23 29.14
N HIS A 64 -19.39 27.80 29.93
CA HIS A 64 -18.73 28.60 30.96
C HIS A 64 -17.26 28.86 30.69
N ASP A 65 -16.79 28.59 29.45
CA ASP A 65 -15.39 28.78 29.01
C ASP A 65 -14.36 28.06 29.92
N LEU A 66 -14.74 26.85 30.39
CA LEU A 66 -13.89 26.03 31.27
C LEU A 66 -13.29 24.79 30.61
N THR A 67 -13.51 24.59 29.31
CA THR A 67 -12.96 23.47 28.54
C THR A 67 -11.45 23.39 28.62
N LYS A 68 -10.77 24.54 28.55
CA LYS A 68 -9.30 24.65 28.66
C LYS A 68 -8.74 23.97 29.91
N LYS A 69 -9.43 24.05 31.05
CA LYS A 69 -8.96 23.40 32.28
C LYS A 69 -8.93 21.87 32.15
N LEU A 70 -10.00 21.31 31.56
CA LEU A 70 -10.10 19.87 31.34
C LEU A 70 -9.10 19.40 30.28
N ASP A 71 -9.02 20.11 29.14
CA ASP A 71 -8.12 19.76 28.05
C ASP A 71 -6.65 19.77 28.49
N MET A 72 -6.26 20.79 29.26
CA MET A 72 -4.90 20.88 29.83
C MET A 72 -4.63 19.81 30.90
N TYR A 73 -5.62 19.40 31.67
CA TYR A 73 -5.48 18.30 32.63
C TYR A 73 -5.25 16.98 31.90
N VAL A 74 -6.11 16.67 30.89
CA VAL A 74 -5.98 15.46 30.08
C VAL A 74 -4.63 15.42 29.38
N LEU A 75 -4.19 16.54 28.78
CA LEU A 75 -2.88 16.62 28.12
C LEU A 75 -1.75 16.31 29.10
N LYS A 76 -1.76 16.90 30.30
CA LYS A 76 -0.71 16.64 31.30
C LYS A 76 -0.67 15.18 31.70
N GLN A 77 -1.83 14.57 31.93
CA GLN A 77 -1.92 13.15 32.29
C GLN A 77 -1.37 12.27 31.17
N VAL A 78 -1.72 12.57 29.90
CA VAL A 78 -1.18 11.87 28.73
C VAL A 78 0.34 12.01 28.65
N LEU A 79 0.89 13.19 28.92
CA LEU A 79 2.31 13.44 28.90
C LEU A 79 3.04 12.69 30.03
N GLU A 80 2.46 12.62 31.23
CA GLU A 80 2.98 11.83 32.36
C GLU A 80 3.02 10.34 31.99
N ASP A 81 1.94 9.80 31.43
CA ASP A 81 1.84 8.42 31.02
C ASP A 81 2.82 8.07 29.89
N LEU A 82 2.99 8.95 28.90
CA LEU A 82 3.98 8.80 27.83
C LEU A 82 5.42 8.87 28.37
N GLN A 83 5.70 9.80 29.28
CA GLN A 83 7.03 9.92 29.91
C GLN A 83 7.38 8.62 30.65
N GLU A 84 6.44 8.11 31.46
CA GLU A 84 6.62 6.84 32.16
C GLU A 84 6.88 5.69 31.19
N ALA A 85 6.10 5.59 30.09
CA ALA A 85 6.28 4.55 29.08
C ALA A 85 7.67 4.63 28.41
N VAL A 86 8.11 5.83 28.02
CA VAL A 86 9.42 6.04 27.39
C VAL A 86 10.57 5.72 28.36
N GLU A 87 10.50 6.20 29.62
CA GLU A 87 11.52 5.95 30.65
C GLU A 87 11.65 4.46 30.97
N LYS A 88 10.51 3.75 31.05
CA LYS A 88 10.47 2.31 31.31
C LYS A 88 10.68 1.45 30.06
N LYS A 89 10.81 2.05 28.87
CA LYS A 89 10.92 1.36 27.57
C LYS A 89 9.74 0.43 27.31
N LEU A 90 8.56 0.82 27.72
CA LEU A 90 7.33 0.10 27.43
C LEU A 90 6.89 0.35 25.98
N PRO A 91 6.17 -0.58 25.35
CA PRO A 91 5.56 -0.33 24.06
C PRO A 91 4.61 0.86 24.16
N CYS A 92 4.77 1.84 23.27
CA CYS A 92 3.89 2.99 23.19
C CYS A 92 3.68 3.42 21.74
N VAL A 93 2.53 4.02 21.49
CA VAL A 93 2.09 4.53 20.19
C VAL A 93 1.67 6.01 20.36
N PRO A 94 1.55 6.78 19.28
CA PRO A 94 1.06 8.15 19.35
C PRO A 94 -0.32 8.24 20.01
N VAL A 95 -0.52 9.25 20.84
CA VAL A 95 -1.78 9.54 21.52
C VAL A 95 -2.43 10.75 20.89
N SER A 96 -3.70 10.62 20.52
CA SER A 96 -4.54 11.72 20.07
C SER A 96 -5.26 12.36 21.27
N VAL A 97 -5.16 13.67 21.40
CA VAL A 97 -5.83 14.46 22.45
C VAL A 97 -6.77 15.45 21.79
N LYS A 98 -8.02 15.48 22.25
CA LYS A 98 -9.01 16.48 21.80
C LYS A 98 -8.71 17.84 22.32
N ILE A 99 -8.83 18.85 21.46
CA ILE A 99 -8.69 20.26 21.82
C ILE A 99 -9.94 21.02 21.40
N SER A 100 -10.45 21.84 22.30
CA SER A 100 -11.59 22.69 22.00
C SER A 100 -11.20 23.88 21.12
N VAL A 101 -11.91 24.08 20.00
CA VAL A 101 -11.74 25.25 19.13
C VAL A 101 -12.07 26.56 19.87
N ALA A 102 -12.95 26.51 20.88
CA ALA A 102 -13.27 27.68 21.69
C ALA A 102 -12.04 28.24 22.44
N ASP A 103 -11.08 27.38 22.78
CA ASP A 103 -9.85 27.78 23.48
C ASP A 103 -8.89 28.53 22.56
N PHE A 104 -9.07 28.44 21.23
CA PHE A 104 -8.27 29.23 20.24
C PHE A 104 -8.60 30.72 20.24
N ALA A 105 -9.63 31.15 20.94
CA ALA A 105 -9.89 32.57 21.19
C ALA A 105 -8.78 33.23 22.03
N ASP A 106 -8.01 32.43 22.76
CA ASP A 106 -6.83 32.87 23.50
C ASP A 106 -5.57 32.67 22.61
N ASP A 107 -5.03 33.75 22.09
CA ASP A 107 -3.85 33.74 21.20
C ASP A 107 -2.62 33.04 21.83
N SER A 108 -2.55 32.99 23.18
CA SER A 108 -1.46 32.33 23.93
C SER A 108 -1.70 30.83 24.16
N TYR A 109 -2.85 30.29 23.75
CA TYR A 109 -3.22 28.90 24.06
C TYR A 109 -2.24 27.89 23.44
N ALA A 110 -1.94 28.03 22.15
CA ALA A 110 -1.00 27.12 21.48
C ALA A 110 0.38 27.16 22.15
N ASP A 111 0.89 28.34 22.47
CA ASP A 111 2.18 28.50 23.15
C ASP A 111 2.18 27.83 24.53
N SER A 112 1.10 28.01 25.30
CA SER A 112 0.97 27.37 26.62
C SER A 112 0.89 25.83 26.56
N VAL A 113 0.25 25.27 25.53
CA VAL A 113 0.23 23.82 25.29
C VAL A 113 1.63 23.32 24.94
N ILE A 114 2.34 24.02 24.05
CA ILE A 114 3.68 23.68 23.61
C ILE A 114 4.69 23.77 24.75
N GLU A 115 4.62 24.80 25.59
CA GLU A 115 5.45 24.91 26.80
C GLU A 115 5.28 23.70 27.72
N VAL A 116 4.04 23.21 27.89
CA VAL A 116 3.76 22.01 28.68
C VAL A 116 4.39 20.78 28.04
N ILE A 117 4.26 20.58 26.72
CA ILE A 117 4.86 19.44 26.01
C ILE A 117 6.39 19.46 26.19
N HIS A 118 7.02 20.61 26.01
CA HIS A 118 8.47 20.77 26.19
C HIS A 118 8.93 20.45 27.62
N ALA A 119 8.12 20.80 28.62
CA ALA A 119 8.47 20.52 30.02
C ALA A 119 8.57 19.03 30.34
N TYR A 120 7.81 18.17 29.63
CA TYR A 120 7.88 16.71 29.78
C TYR A 120 8.92 16.06 28.86
N GLY A 121 9.45 16.78 27.88
CA GLY A 121 10.49 16.27 26.96
C GLY A 121 10.04 15.10 26.08
N ILE A 122 8.75 15.01 25.80
CA ILE A 122 8.19 13.97 24.91
C ILE A 122 8.38 14.42 23.46
N PRO A 123 8.90 13.53 22.56
CA PRO A 123 8.96 13.82 21.13
C PRO A 123 7.56 14.08 20.54
N GLU A 124 7.46 15.09 19.68
CA GLU A 124 6.20 15.56 19.10
C GLU A 124 5.48 14.47 18.31
N GLU A 125 6.20 13.51 17.77
CA GLU A 125 5.67 12.37 17.04
C GLU A 125 4.75 11.44 17.85
N TYR A 126 4.81 11.52 19.19
CA TYR A 126 3.91 10.79 20.10
C TYR A 126 2.59 11.49 20.36
N LEU A 127 2.39 12.72 19.83
CA LEU A 127 1.18 13.48 20.08
C LEU A 127 0.47 13.87 18.77
N ASN A 128 -0.84 13.68 18.76
CA ASN A 128 -1.73 14.23 17.76
C ASN A 128 -2.81 15.06 18.45
N PHE A 129 -3.26 16.13 17.82
CA PHE A 129 -4.39 16.91 18.32
C PHE A 129 -5.61 16.72 17.43
N GLU A 130 -6.73 16.35 18.04
CA GLU A 130 -8.01 16.21 17.36
C GLU A 130 -8.85 17.48 17.53
N ILE A 131 -9.30 18.04 16.43
CA ILE A 131 -10.07 19.29 16.38
C ILE A 131 -11.41 19.00 15.72
N LEU A 132 -12.50 19.37 16.38
CA LEU A 132 -13.83 19.40 15.79
C LEU A 132 -13.97 20.64 14.91
N ASP A 133 -14.33 20.47 13.64
CA ASP A 133 -14.56 21.58 12.73
C ASP A 133 -16.00 22.09 12.84
N TYR A 134 -16.30 22.80 13.92
CA TYR A 134 -17.53 23.59 13.97
C TYR A 134 -17.35 24.86 13.15
N THR A 135 -18.30 25.12 12.26
CA THR A 135 -18.35 26.34 11.43
C THR A 135 -18.72 27.59 12.23
N ASP A 136 -18.10 27.79 13.39
CA ASP A 136 -18.16 29.09 14.03
C ASP A 136 -17.08 29.99 13.42
N ASN A 137 -17.46 30.71 12.37
CA ASN A 137 -16.58 31.63 11.64
C ASN A 137 -16.01 32.75 12.53
N ARG A 138 -16.44 32.86 13.78
CA ARG A 138 -15.96 33.90 14.72
C ARG A 138 -14.47 33.77 15.05
N TYR A 139 -13.92 32.56 15.02
CA TYR A 139 -12.55 32.28 15.41
C TYR A 139 -11.70 31.69 14.27
N GLU A 140 -12.08 31.90 13.02
CA GLU A 140 -11.40 31.27 11.87
C GLU A 140 -9.94 31.71 11.73
N ILE A 141 -9.64 32.99 11.99
CA ILE A 141 -8.26 33.51 11.92
C ILE A 141 -7.43 32.89 13.04
N GLN A 142 -7.90 32.97 14.26
CA GLN A 142 -7.22 32.41 15.46
C GLN A 142 -7.02 30.91 15.32
N LYS A 143 -8.03 30.18 14.84
CA LYS A 143 -7.93 28.75 14.52
C LYS A 143 -6.78 28.49 13.55
N GLY A 144 -6.68 29.30 12.49
CA GLY A 144 -5.62 29.15 11.50
C GLY A 144 -4.22 29.42 12.06
N GLU A 145 -4.09 30.40 12.94
CA GLU A 145 -2.81 30.71 13.62
C GLU A 145 -2.45 29.61 14.60
N CYS A 146 -3.38 29.15 15.42
CA CYS A 146 -3.18 28.08 16.37
C CYS A 146 -2.75 26.76 15.70
N ILE A 147 -3.44 26.35 14.61
CA ILE A 147 -3.07 25.18 13.82
C ILE A 147 -1.65 25.32 13.25
N ARG A 148 -1.29 26.50 12.69
CA ARG A 148 0.06 26.73 12.18
C ARG A 148 1.12 26.67 13.29
N ASN A 149 0.83 27.19 14.47
CA ASN A 149 1.73 27.13 15.61
C ASN A 149 1.97 25.67 16.01
N PHE A 150 0.95 24.88 16.24
CA PHE A 150 1.11 23.45 16.55
C PHE A 150 1.92 22.69 15.48
N MET A 151 1.64 22.94 14.21
CA MET A 151 2.37 22.30 13.12
C MET A 151 3.83 22.74 13.04
N SER A 152 4.14 24.01 13.36
CA SER A 152 5.52 24.50 13.37
C SER A 152 6.39 23.80 14.41
N TYR A 153 5.76 23.25 15.45
CA TYR A 153 6.38 22.42 16.49
C TYR A 153 6.38 20.91 16.16
N GLY A 154 5.88 20.51 14.98
CA GLY A 154 5.87 19.12 14.57
C GLY A 154 4.61 18.33 14.95
N CYS A 155 3.66 18.95 15.66
CA CYS A 155 2.41 18.29 16.05
C CYS A 155 1.51 18.04 14.85
N LYS A 156 0.87 16.87 14.81
CA LYS A 156 -0.12 16.50 13.77
C LYS A 156 -1.51 16.92 14.22
N ILE A 157 -2.26 17.50 13.28
CA ILE A 157 -3.65 17.92 13.54
C ILE A 157 -4.59 17.03 12.78
N TRP A 158 -5.53 16.43 13.48
CA TRP A 158 -6.60 15.58 12.95
C TRP A 158 -7.91 16.36 12.94
N LEU A 159 -8.65 16.21 11.86
CA LEU A 159 -10.00 16.75 11.73
C LEU A 159 -10.99 15.67 12.18
N ASP A 160 -11.63 15.87 13.33
CA ASP A 160 -12.56 14.91 13.93
C ASP A 160 -14.02 15.14 13.49
N ASP A 161 -14.84 14.08 13.57
CA ASP A 161 -16.29 14.05 13.25
C ASP A 161 -16.64 14.60 11.85
N PHE A 162 -15.78 14.35 10.86
CA PHE A 162 -16.01 14.83 9.50
C PHE A 162 -17.29 14.22 8.90
N GLY A 163 -18.16 15.10 8.40
CA GLY A 163 -19.41 14.72 7.72
C GLY A 163 -20.65 14.68 8.62
N ARG A 164 -20.50 14.80 9.96
CA ARG A 164 -21.64 14.82 10.89
C ARG A 164 -22.25 16.22 11.06
N SER A 165 -21.45 17.23 10.98
CA SER A 165 -21.87 18.63 11.07
C SER A 165 -21.36 19.41 9.88
N TYR A 166 -21.48 20.72 9.90
CA TYR A 166 -21.08 21.60 8.80
C TYR A 166 -19.55 21.64 8.52
N ALA A 167 -18.81 20.59 8.90
CA ALA A 167 -17.39 20.45 8.52
C ALA A 167 -17.25 20.64 7.01
N SER A 168 -16.67 21.75 6.61
CA SER A 168 -16.71 22.19 5.23
C SER A 168 -15.46 21.70 4.49
N LEU A 169 -15.65 21.33 3.23
CA LEU A 169 -14.54 21.18 2.28
C LEU A 169 -13.63 22.43 2.26
N GLU A 170 -14.15 23.57 2.73
CA GLU A 170 -13.40 24.80 2.87
C GLU A 170 -12.31 24.71 3.95
N GLY A 171 -12.58 24.04 5.07
CA GLY A 171 -11.59 23.77 6.12
C GLY A 171 -10.44 22.93 5.57
N LEU A 172 -10.72 21.87 4.82
CA LEU A 172 -9.69 21.04 4.17
C LEU A 172 -8.83 21.81 3.17
N LYS A 173 -9.39 22.80 2.49
CA LYS A 173 -8.65 23.69 1.56
C LYS A 173 -7.73 24.64 2.32
N LYS A 174 -8.14 25.11 3.50
CA LYS A 174 -7.46 26.17 4.25
C LYS A 174 -6.39 25.63 5.19
N PHE A 175 -6.62 24.48 5.82
CA PHE A 175 -5.80 23.95 6.87
C PHE A 175 -5.17 22.59 6.48
N PRO A 176 -3.88 22.39 6.74
CA PRO A 176 -3.16 21.18 6.37
C PRO A 176 -3.34 20.08 7.42
N TYR A 177 -4.56 19.54 7.52
CA TYR A 177 -4.84 18.41 8.39
C TYR A 177 -4.04 17.18 7.97
N SER A 178 -3.55 16.43 8.96
CA SER A 178 -2.80 15.19 8.75
C SER A 178 -3.72 13.99 8.53
N VAL A 179 -4.88 13.98 9.18
CA VAL A 179 -5.88 12.90 9.14
C VAL A 179 -7.30 13.49 9.18
N ILE A 180 -8.19 12.87 8.44
CA ILE A 180 -9.64 13.07 8.54
C ILE A 180 -10.22 11.86 9.27
N LYS A 181 -10.92 12.10 10.39
CA LYS A 181 -11.58 11.08 11.17
C LYS A 181 -13.09 11.17 10.94
N PHE A 182 -13.64 10.09 10.40
CA PHE A 182 -15.07 9.90 10.18
C PHE A 182 -15.68 9.21 11.40
N ASN A 183 -16.98 9.38 11.61
CA ASN A 183 -17.74 8.63 12.60
C ASN A 183 -18.74 7.71 11.89
N ILE A 184 -18.97 6.50 12.44
CA ILE A 184 -19.98 5.57 11.91
C ILE A 184 -21.38 6.18 11.87
N ASP A 185 -21.68 7.12 12.77
CA ASP A 185 -22.93 7.89 12.82
C ASP A 185 -23.20 8.69 11.52
N PHE A 186 -22.23 8.78 10.62
CA PHE A 186 -22.42 9.32 9.25
C PHE A 186 -23.57 8.62 8.52
N PHE A 187 -23.88 7.38 8.89
CA PHE A 187 -24.98 6.59 8.34
C PHE A 187 -26.30 6.77 9.08
N ASP A 188 -26.31 7.53 10.17
CA ASP A 188 -27.56 7.84 10.89
C ASP A 188 -28.42 8.79 10.04
N ASP A 189 -29.71 8.80 10.32
CA ASP A 189 -30.70 9.66 9.64
C ASP A 189 -30.80 9.48 8.12
N VAL A 190 -30.30 8.38 7.56
CA VAL A 190 -30.48 8.05 6.14
C VAL A 190 -31.79 7.29 5.91
N TYR A 191 -32.57 7.74 4.93
CA TYR A 191 -33.88 7.17 4.63
C TYR A 191 -33.77 6.05 3.59
N GLY A 192 -34.00 4.81 4.06
CA GLY A 192 -34.10 3.63 3.21
C GLY A 192 -32.80 3.23 2.49
N ALA A 193 -32.85 2.12 1.74
CA ALA A 193 -31.69 1.55 1.04
C ALA A 193 -31.05 2.52 0.03
N GLU A 194 -31.82 3.40 -0.58
CA GLU A 194 -31.30 4.40 -1.53
C GLU A 194 -30.50 5.49 -0.80
N GLY A 195 -30.96 5.93 0.38
CA GLY A 195 -30.23 6.87 1.23
C GLY A 195 -28.90 6.28 1.70
N GLU A 196 -28.92 5.04 2.17
CA GLU A 196 -27.71 4.33 2.57
C GLU A 196 -26.72 4.17 1.40
N ALA A 197 -27.20 3.82 0.21
CA ALA A 197 -26.33 3.72 -0.98
C ALA A 197 -25.66 5.06 -1.34
N ARG A 198 -26.39 6.18 -1.20
CA ARG A 198 -25.84 7.53 -1.39
C ARG A 198 -24.77 7.85 -0.34
N ALA A 199 -25.04 7.60 0.93
CA ALA A 199 -24.09 7.85 2.02
C ALA A 199 -22.80 7.04 1.82
N ARG A 200 -22.90 5.76 1.46
CA ARG A 200 -21.76 4.90 1.12
C ARG A 200 -20.95 5.47 -0.03
N THR A 201 -21.61 5.92 -1.09
CA THR A 201 -20.94 6.53 -2.25
C THR A 201 -20.23 7.82 -1.88
N MET A 202 -20.87 8.72 -1.12
CA MET A 202 -20.25 9.96 -0.66
C MET A 202 -18.99 9.68 0.17
N LEU A 203 -19.07 8.75 1.12
CA LEU A 203 -17.94 8.39 1.97
C LEU A 203 -16.77 7.82 1.14
N ALA A 204 -17.04 6.93 0.17
CA ALA A 204 -16.02 6.38 -0.71
C ALA A 204 -15.25 7.46 -1.47
N TYR A 205 -15.97 8.40 -2.07
CA TYR A 205 -15.35 9.53 -2.79
C TYR A 205 -14.62 10.49 -1.84
N THR A 206 -15.11 10.67 -0.63
CA THR A 206 -14.43 11.52 0.36
C THR A 206 -13.12 10.89 0.84
N ILE A 207 -13.11 9.57 1.10
CA ILE A 207 -11.87 8.85 1.43
C ILE A 207 -10.85 8.96 0.29
N ASN A 208 -11.27 8.77 -0.96
CA ASN A 208 -10.37 8.93 -2.11
C ASN A 208 -9.87 10.37 -2.26
N MET A 209 -10.73 11.35 -2.07
CA MET A 209 -10.33 12.77 -2.06
C MET A 209 -9.25 13.03 -1.01
N ALA A 210 -9.41 12.52 0.21
CA ALA A 210 -8.42 12.66 1.26
C ALA A 210 -7.06 12.05 0.83
N LYS A 211 -7.07 10.87 0.23
CA LYS A 211 -5.85 10.21 -0.29
C LYS A 211 -5.17 11.03 -1.40
N CYS A 212 -5.93 11.56 -2.37
CA CYS A 212 -5.39 12.45 -3.40
C CYS A 212 -4.74 13.70 -2.81
N MET A 213 -5.25 14.19 -1.67
CA MET A 213 -4.69 15.31 -0.93
C MET A 213 -3.53 14.91 0.01
N LYS A 214 -3.17 13.64 0.07
CA LYS A 214 -2.18 13.07 1.00
C LYS A 214 -2.57 13.24 2.47
N ILE A 215 -3.86 13.19 2.76
CA ILE A 215 -4.43 13.24 4.10
C ILE A 215 -4.82 11.81 4.49
N GLY A 216 -4.40 11.36 5.68
CA GLY A 216 -4.75 10.06 6.23
C GLY A 216 -6.24 9.97 6.54
N THR A 217 -6.77 8.75 6.67
CA THR A 217 -8.18 8.52 6.95
C THR A 217 -8.36 7.58 8.14
N ALA A 218 -9.26 7.94 9.05
CA ALA A 218 -9.65 7.13 10.20
C ALA A 218 -11.17 7.03 10.30
N ILE A 219 -11.68 5.93 10.80
CA ILE A 219 -13.09 5.74 11.12
C ILE A 219 -13.27 5.38 12.59
N ALA A 220 -14.12 6.10 13.29
CA ALA A 220 -14.51 5.83 14.68
C ALA A 220 -15.88 5.15 14.77
N GLY A 221 -16.11 4.42 15.85
CA GLY A 221 -17.41 3.80 16.16
C GLY A 221 -17.61 2.43 15.50
N ILE A 222 -16.57 1.73 15.09
CA ILE A 222 -16.69 0.36 14.55
C ILE A 222 -17.07 -0.61 15.67
N GLU A 223 -18.22 -1.27 15.54
CA GLU A 223 -18.76 -2.22 16.50
C GLU A 223 -18.83 -3.66 15.95
N THR A 224 -18.88 -3.82 14.61
CA THR A 224 -19.10 -5.12 13.97
C THR A 224 -18.06 -5.44 12.90
N ALA A 225 -17.88 -6.75 12.64
CA ALA A 225 -17.03 -7.23 11.55
C ALA A 225 -17.50 -6.75 10.16
N ASP A 226 -18.81 -6.57 9.96
CA ASP A 226 -19.36 -6.08 8.70
C ASP A 226 -19.00 -4.62 8.45
N GLN A 227 -19.07 -3.78 9.50
CA GLN A 227 -18.60 -2.40 9.44
C GLN A 227 -17.09 -2.35 9.14
N TYR A 228 -16.28 -3.14 9.87
CA TYR A 228 -14.85 -3.24 9.60
C TYR A 228 -14.55 -3.64 8.14
N ASN A 229 -15.19 -4.70 7.64
CA ASN A 229 -15.01 -5.17 6.27
C ASN A 229 -15.43 -4.13 5.23
N PHE A 230 -16.44 -3.33 5.52
CA PHE A 230 -16.87 -2.24 4.67
C PHE A 230 -15.77 -1.19 4.52
N PHE A 231 -15.20 -0.69 5.62
CA PHE A 231 -14.14 0.32 5.59
C PHE A 231 -12.82 -0.23 5.07
N TYR A 232 -12.51 -1.51 5.32
CA TYR A 232 -11.40 -2.20 4.66
C TYR A 232 -11.54 -2.16 3.13
N LYS A 233 -12.72 -2.45 2.59
CA LYS A 233 -12.98 -2.39 1.15
C LYS A 233 -12.86 -0.98 0.57
N LEU A 234 -13.20 0.03 1.34
CA LEU A 234 -13.02 1.44 0.98
C LEU A 234 -11.55 1.88 1.02
N GLY A 235 -10.69 1.07 1.62
CA GLY A 235 -9.29 1.39 1.84
C GLY A 235 -9.07 2.50 2.86
N CYS A 236 -9.96 2.64 3.84
CA CYS A 236 -9.69 3.49 5.00
C CYS A 236 -8.41 2.98 5.70
N GLU A 237 -7.59 3.89 6.23
CA GLU A 237 -6.29 3.52 6.78
C GLU A 237 -6.38 3.00 8.19
N MET A 238 -7.18 3.66 9.03
CA MET A 238 -7.26 3.42 10.46
C MET A 238 -8.71 3.24 10.89
N ALA A 239 -8.92 2.48 11.94
CA ALA A 239 -10.23 2.25 12.53
C ALA A 239 -10.17 2.22 14.06
N GLN A 240 -11.25 2.62 14.71
CA GLN A 240 -11.42 2.67 16.15
C GLN A 240 -12.83 2.25 16.50
N GLY A 241 -13.01 1.56 17.64
CA GLY A 241 -14.32 1.19 18.15
C GLY A 241 -14.30 -0.07 19.01
N SER A 242 -15.43 -0.41 19.62
CA SER A 242 -15.59 -1.55 20.52
C SER A 242 -15.36 -2.91 19.83
N TYR A 243 -15.44 -2.95 18.50
CA TYR A 243 -15.03 -4.15 17.73
C TYR A 243 -13.58 -4.57 18.00
N PHE A 244 -12.70 -3.61 18.28
CA PHE A 244 -11.29 -3.88 18.59
C PHE A 244 -11.06 -3.88 20.10
N SER A 245 -11.47 -2.81 20.78
CA SER A 245 -11.35 -2.65 22.23
C SER A 245 -12.20 -1.49 22.72
N GLU A 246 -12.69 -1.60 23.93
CA GLU A 246 -13.16 -0.46 24.73
C GLU A 246 -11.96 0.40 25.15
N PRO A 247 -12.17 1.65 25.63
CA PRO A 247 -11.11 2.45 26.21
C PRO A 247 -10.46 1.75 27.41
N LEU A 248 -9.13 1.63 27.39
CA LEU A 248 -8.30 0.93 28.38
C LEU A 248 -7.56 1.94 29.26
N SER A 249 -7.25 1.58 30.51
CA SER A 249 -6.23 2.28 31.28
C SER A 249 -4.84 2.10 30.65
N GLN A 250 -3.86 2.91 31.02
CA GLN A 250 -2.48 2.76 30.53
C GLN A 250 -1.92 1.36 30.84
N GLU A 251 -2.17 0.84 32.04
CA GLU A 251 -1.70 -0.50 32.43
C GLU A 251 -2.35 -1.61 31.59
N GLU A 252 -3.66 -1.53 31.35
CA GLU A 252 -4.37 -2.48 30.49
C GLU A 252 -3.90 -2.40 29.03
N LEU A 253 -3.64 -1.19 28.52
CA LEU A 253 -3.15 -0.98 27.16
C LEU A 253 -1.77 -1.63 26.96
N VAL A 254 -0.84 -1.41 27.88
CA VAL A 254 0.52 -1.98 27.81
C VAL A 254 0.51 -3.51 27.93
N ASN A 255 -0.42 -4.06 28.72
CA ASN A 255 -0.56 -5.51 28.91
C ASN A 255 -1.53 -6.17 27.92
N SER A 256 -2.03 -5.43 26.93
CA SER A 256 -2.96 -5.98 25.93
C SER A 256 -2.24 -6.97 24.99
N ASP A 257 -2.98 -8.00 24.54
CA ASP A 257 -2.48 -8.95 23.54
C ASP A 257 -2.38 -8.34 22.11
N MET A 258 -2.80 -7.10 21.92
CA MET A 258 -2.76 -6.42 20.63
C MET A 258 -1.35 -5.92 20.32
N GLU A 259 -0.85 -6.29 19.16
CA GLU A 259 0.46 -5.81 18.71
C GLU A 259 0.44 -4.31 18.43
N MET A 260 1.43 -3.58 18.93
CA MET A 260 1.62 -2.15 18.65
C MET A 260 2.52 -1.94 17.43
N GLU A 261 2.16 -0.98 16.58
CA GLU A 261 2.99 -0.51 15.47
C GLU A 261 4.14 0.34 16.04
N ALA A 262 5.38 0.04 15.67
CA ALA A 262 6.49 0.90 16.05
C ALA A 262 6.47 2.20 15.22
N LEU A 263 6.94 3.30 15.78
CA LEU A 263 6.96 4.60 15.09
C LEU A 263 7.71 4.55 13.75
N GLU A 264 8.79 3.77 13.68
CA GLU A 264 9.57 3.60 12.45
C GLU A 264 8.80 2.85 11.35
N GLU A 265 7.73 2.12 11.70
CA GLU A 265 6.87 1.42 10.74
C GLU A 265 5.76 2.34 10.17
N ALA A 266 5.44 3.44 10.86
CA ALA A 266 4.36 4.34 10.47
C ALA A 266 4.49 4.89 9.04
N PRO A 267 5.66 5.31 8.54
CA PRO A 267 5.80 5.77 7.15
C PRO A 267 5.46 4.68 6.11
N TYR A 268 5.78 3.42 6.43
CA TYR A 268 5.46 2.28 5.57
C TYR A 268 3.94 2.07 5.44
N TYR A 269 3.23 2.00 6.57
CA TYR A 269 1.78 1.80 6.56
C TYR A 269 1.03 3.03 6.06
N ASN A 270 1.51 4.24 6.33
CA ASN A 270 0.93 5.46 5.78
C ASN A 270 1.03 5.47 4.23
N ALA A 271 2.17 5.05 3.67
CA ALA A 271 2.32 4.97 2.21
C ALA A 271 1.34 3.94 1.59
N ILE A 272 1.10 2.81 2.26
CA ILE A 272 0.09 1.83 1.85
C ILE A 272 -1.32 2.46 1.91
N GLY A 273 -1.63 3.17 2.98
CA GLY A 273 -2.91 3.82 3.18
C GLY A 273 -3.24 4.89 2.12
N GLN A 274 -2.22 5.51 1.53
CA GLN A 274 -2.37 6.56 0.50
C GLN A 274 -2.65 6.03 -0.91
N ILE A 275 -2.75 4.70 -1.10
CA ILE A 275 -3.09 4.14 -2.41
C ILE A 275 -4.53 4.49 -2.75
N GLU A 276 -4.71 5.12 -3.90
CA GLU A 276 -6.02 5.47 -4.41
C GLU A 276 -6.79 4.20 -4.81
N ILE A 277 -7.98 4.04 -4.26
CA ILE A 277 -8.89 2.95 -4.60
C ILE A 277 -10.06 3.58 -5.31
N GLU A 278 -10.23 3.27 -6.60
CA GLU A 278 -11.32 3.86 -7.36
C GLU A 278 -12.68 3.56 -6.70
N ALA A 279 -13.44 4.61 -6.45
CA ALA A 279 -14.79 4.53 -5.90
C ALA A 279 -15.77 3.75 -6.81
N SER A 280 -15.43 3.57 -8.09
CA SER A 280 -16.17 2.77 -9.07
C SER A 280 -16.31 1.29 -8.68
N ASN A 281 -15.46 0.77 -7.79
CA ASN A 281 -15.59 -0.58 -7.25
C ASN A 281 -16.84 -0.80 -6.37
N MET A 282 -17.57 0.26 -6.04
CA MET A 282 -18.74 0.19 -5.16
C MET A 282 -20.08 0.11 -5.88
N HIS A 283 -20.09 0.28 -7.20
CA HIS A 283 -21.35 0.19 -7.94
C HIS A 283 -21.76 -1.27 -8.12
N THR A 284 -22.95 -1.58 -7.60
CA THR A 284 -23.66 -2.85 -7.76
C THR A 284 -23.66 -3.31 -9.22
N ALA A 285 -23.71 -4.62 -9.40
CA ALA A 285 -23.59 -5.40 -10.65
C ALA A 285 -24.39 -4.93 -11.89
N ASN A 286 -25.13 -3.84 -11.81
CA ASN A 286 -26.02 -3.37 -12.86
C ASN A 286 -25.53 -2.11 -13.64
N GLN A 287 -24.39 -1.51 -13.28
CA GLN A 287 -23.87 -0.37 -14.06
C GLN A 287 -22.51 -0.70 -14.66
N ARG A 288 -22.53 -1.21 -15.89
CA ARG A 288 -21.37 -1.40 -16.76
C ARG A 288 -20.88 -0.07 -17.33
N ILE A 289 -20.34 0.80 -16.51
CA ILE A 289 -19.67 2.02 -16.99
C ILE A 289 -18.38 2.20 -16.19
N GLY A 290 -17.26 1.94 -16.84
CA GLY A 290 -15.92 2.07 -16.30
C GLY A 290 -15.45 0.77 -15.66
N THR A 291 -14.51 0.10 -16.30
CA THR A 291 -13.78 -1.04 -15.72
C THR A 291 -12.83 -0.48 -14.69
N ALA A 292 -13.20 -0.58 -13.41
CA ALA A 292 -12.26 -0.28 -12.34
C ALA A 292 -11.01 -1.15 -12.51
N GLU A 293 -9.83 -0.56 -12.42
CA GLU A 293 -8.58 -1.30 -12.49
C GLU A 293 -8.56 -2.41 -11.41
N SER A 294 -8.15 -3.60 -11.82
CA SER A 294 -7.92 -4.69 -10.89
C SER A 294 -6.68 -4.39 -10.08
N LEU A 295 -6.84 -4.12 -8.78
CA LEU A 295 -5.78 -3.68 -7.89
C LEU A 295 -5.66 -4.59 -6.67
N ALA A 296 -4.44 -4.98 -6.34
CA ALA A 296 -4.10 -5.61 -5.07
C ALA A 296 -2.85 -4.96 -4.49
N VAL A 297 -2.77 -4.91 -3.17
CA VAL A 297 -1.56 -4.52 -2.44
C VAL A 297 -0.97 -5.76 -1.79
N MET A 298 0.29 -6.00 -2.05
CA MET A 298 1.03 -7.11 -1.48
C MET A 298 2.22 -6.63 -0.65
N GLU A 299 2.54 -7.43 0.34
CA GLU A 299 3.75 -7.37 1.13
C GLU A 299 4.66 -8.55 0.81
N TYR A 300 5.95 -8.29 0.74
CA TYR A 300 6.98 -9.30 0.65
C TYR A 300 7.98 -9.13 1.79
N VAL A 301 8.10 -10.13 2.62
CA VAL A 301 9.04 -10.18 3.75
C VAL A 301 9.49 -11.63 4.00
N ASP A 302 10.77 -11.83 4.28
CA ASP A 302 11.35 -13.16 4.59
C ASP A 302 10.94 -14.26 3.60
N HIS A 303 11.03 -13.95 2.30
CA HIS A 303 10.63 -14.84 1.20
C HIS A 303 9.15 -15.23 1.18
N THR A 304 8.30 -14.46 1.87
CA THR A 304 6.86 -14.70 1.94
C THR A 304 6.08 -13.54 1.33
N TYR A 305 5.12 -13.87 0.49
CA TYR A 305 4.18 -12.93 -0.13
C TYR A 305 2.83 -13.01 0.58
N LYS A 306 2.26 -11.87 0.89
CA LYS A 306 0.95 -11.76 1.53
C LYS A 306 0.14 -10.61 0.92
N PHE A 307 -1.14 -10.84 0.65
CA PHE A 307 -2.04 -9.76 0.30
C PHE A 307 -2.41 -8.93 1.53
N LEU A 308 -2.14 -7.64 1.47
CA LEU A 308 -2.61 -6.68 2.46
C LEU A 308 -3.98 -6.11 2.09
N TYR A 309 -4.24 -5.95 0.79
CA TYR A 309 -5.50 -5.44 0.27
C TYR A 309 -5.79 -6.00 -1.12
N ILE A 310 -7.07 -6.25 -1.42
CA ILE A 310 -7.53 -6.72 -2.73
C ILE A 310 -8.88 -6.06 -3.01
N ASN A 311 -9.00 -5.35 -4.15
CA ASN A 311 -10.28 -4.81 -4.57
C ASN A 311 -11.19 -5.87 -5.23
N GLU A 312 -12.45 -5.56 -5.42
CA GLU A 312 -13.41 -6.54 -5.98
C GLU A 312 -13.08 -6.91 -7.44
N SER A 313 -12.56 -5.96 -8.23
CA SER A 313 -12.12 -6.23 -9.60
C SER A 313 -10.98 -7.25 -9.65
N TYR A 314 -10.02 -7.15 -8.73
CA TYR A 314 -8.94 -8.14 -8.63
C TYR A 314 -9.46 -9.51 -8.15
N ARG A 315 -10.45 -9.53 -7.22
CA ARG A 315 -11.11 -10.78 -6.81
C ARG A 315 -11.84 -11.44 -7.99
N MET A 316 -12.54 -10.67 -8.81
CA MET A 316 -13.19 -11.16 -10.03
C MET A 316 -12.16 -11.69 -11.03
N TYR A 317 -11.04 -11.00 -11.19
CA TYR A 317 -9.95 -11.48 -12.03
C TYR A 317 -9.40 -12.83 -11.53
N LEU A 318 -9.11 -12.98 -10.24
CA LEU A 318 -8.67 -14.25 -9.67
C LEU A 318 -9.69 -15.36 -9.91
N ARG A 319 -10.99 -15.10 -9.70
CA ARG A 319 -12.06 -16.06 -9.99
C ARG A 319 -12.10 -16.49 -11.47
N SER A 320 -11.80 -15.55 -12.38
CA SER A 320 -11.72 -15.86 -13.82
C SER A 320 -10.57 -16.81 -14.16
N LEU A 321 -9.54 -16.83 -13.31
CA LEU A 321 -8.41 -17.76 -13.37
C LEU A 321 -8.67 -19.06 -12.61
N GLY A 322 -9.81 -19.19 -11.92
CA GLY A 322 -10.10 -20.32 -11.04
C GLY A 322 -9.37 -20.26 -9.70
N LEU A 323 -8.95 -19.06 -9.27
CA LEU A 323 -8.18 -18.84 -8.05
C LEU A 323 -8.97 -18.04 -7.01
N THR A 324 -8.55 -18.19 -5.76
CA THR A 324 -8.84 -17.29 -4.65
C THR A 324 -7.56 -16.50 -4.27
N ALA A 325 -7.69 -15.52 -3.38
CA ALA A 325 -6.52 -14.81 -2.85
C ALA A 325 -5.54 -15.77 -2.16
N GLU A 326 -6.05 -16.66 -1.33
CA GLU A 326 -5.27 -17.64 -0.59
C GLU A 326 -4.54 -18.61 -1.54
N SER A 327 -5.20 -19.05 -2.61
CA SER A 327 -4.56 -19.93 -3.59
C SER A 327 -3.48 -19.21 -4.41
N MET A 328 -3.65 -17.91 -4.67
CA MET A 328 -2.63 -17.09 -5.32
C MET A 328 -1.42 -16.85 -4.39
N GLU A 329 -1.67 -16.53 -3.12
CA GLU A 329 -0.60 -16.45 -2.11
C GLU A 329 0.16 -17.77 -1.99
N TYR A 330 -0.56 -18.90 -1.95
CA TYR A 330 0.06 -20.22 -1.91
C TYR A 330 0.97 -20.46 -3.12
N LEU A 331 0.53 -20.09 -4.34
CA LEU A 331 1.35 -20.20 -5.54
C LEU A 331 2.62 -19.33 -5.46
N PHE A 332 2.50 -18.10 -4.98
CA PHE A 332 3.64 -17.19 -4.83
C PHE A 332 4.63 -17.65 -3.75
N ASN A 333 4.16 -18.38 -2.75
CA ASN A 333 4.96 -18.86 -1.62
C ASN A 333 5.54 -20.27 -1.81
N GLN A 334 5.39 -20.89 -2.98
CA GLN A 334 6.04 -22.15 -3.27
C GLN A 334 7.57 -21.97 -3.34
N ARG A 335 8.33 -22.98 -2.92
CA ARG A 335 9.79 -22.85 -2.77
C ARG A 335 10.59 -23.04 -4.04
N SER A 336 10.00 -23.54 -5.11
CA SER A 336 10.71 -23.83 -6.37
C SER A 336 9.78 -23.81 -7.57
N GLY A 337 10.31 -23.42 -8.71
CA GLY A 337 9.61 -23.40 -9.99
C GLY A 337 9.85 -22.09 -10.74
N MET A 338 9.46 -22.05 -11.99
CA MET A 338 9.63 -20.91 -12.90
C MET A 338 9.00 -19.61 -12.36
N LEU A 339 7.84 -19.74 -11.71
CA LEU A 339 7.14 -18.60 -11.12
C LEU A 339 8.00 -17.91 -10.04
N GLN A 340 8.70 -18.70 -9.20
CA GLN A 340 9.51 -18.15 -8.10
C GLN A 340 10.71 -17.37 -8.61
N GLU A 341 11.34 -17.79 -9.69
CA GLU A 341 12.45 -17.06 -10.31
C GLU A 341 11.98 -15.76 -10.93
N ASN A 342 10.83 -15.79 -11.62
CA ASN A 342 10.20 -14.58 -12.16
C ASN A 342 9.78 -13.62 -11.03
N LEU A 343 9.21 -14.14 -9.95
CA LEU A 343 8.88 -13.36 -8.76
C LEU A 343 10.12 -12.76 -8.11
N HIS A 344 11.21 -13.52 -8.01
CA HIS A 344 12.46 -12.99 -7.45
C HIS A 344 13.01 -11.83 -8.28
N SER A 345 13.02 -11.97 -9.61
CA SER A 345 13.41 -10.89 -10.53
C SER A 345 12.48 -9.67 -10.40
N PHE A 346 11.18 -9.92 -10.34
CA PHE A 346 10.14 -8.90 -10.17
C PHE A 346 10.33 -8.12 -8.86
N ILE A 347 10.50 -8.80 -7.72
CA ILE A 347 10.76 -8.16 -6.42
C ILE A 347 12.08 -7.38 -6.43
N LYS A 348 13.10 -7.89 -7.10
CA LYS A 348 14.37 -7.17 -7.23
C LYS A 348 14.21 -5.85 -7.98
N GLN A 349 13.44 -5.82 -9.06
CA GLN A 349 13.10 -4.59 -9.79
C GLN A 349 12.33 -3.61 -8.91
N LEU A 350 11.30 -4.07 -8.22
CA LEU A 350 10.52 -3.26 -7.29
C LEU A 350 11.40 -2.70 -6.16
N SER A 351 12.28 -3.53 -5.59
CA SER A 351 13.17 -3.10 -4.49
C SER A 351 14.17 -2.01 -4.88
N GLN A 352 14.44 -1.86 -6.18
CA GLN A 352 15.25 -0.78 -6.76
C GLN A 352 14.44 0.49 -7.05
N GLY A 353 13.14 0.51 -6.70
CA GLY A 353 12.25 1.65 -6.93
C GLY A 353 11.74 1.75 -8.38
N MET A 354 11.82 0.67 -9.16
CA MET A 354 11.31 0.69 -10.54
C MET A 354 9.78 0.72 -10.52
N SER A 355 9.21 1.60 -11.33
CA SER A 355 7.77 1.64 -11.63
C SER A 355 7.49 0.77 -12.85
N GLY A 356 6.34 0.07 -12.84
CA GLY A 356 5.90 -0.73 -13.99
C GLY A 356 6.67 -2.04 -14.17
N ALA A 357 7.24 -2.60 -13.09
CA ALA A 357 7.77 -3.95 -13.13
C ALA A 357 6.69 -4.93 -13.62
N GLN A 358 7.05 -5.85 -14.52
CA GLN A 358 6.10 -6.80 -15.11
C GLN A 358 6.41 -8.22 -14.65
N LEU A 359 5.34 -8.97 -14.34
CA LEU A 359 5.41 -10.39 -14.01
C LEU A 359 4.49 -11.17 -14.94
N PHE A 360 5.09 -11.98 -15.80
CA PHE A 360 4.36 -12.90 -16.67
C PHE A 360 4.54 -14.33 -16.22
N PHE A 361 3.46 -15.09 -16.20
CA PHE A 361 3.52 -16.53 -15.98
C PHE A 361 2.32 -17.25 -16.57
N LEU A 362 2.48 -18.53 -16.84
CA LEU A 362 1.42 -19.39 -17.34
C LEU A 362 0.72 -20.09 -16.17
N LEU A 363 -0.60 -19.99 -16.13
CA LEU A 363 -1.43 -20.66 -15.16
C LEU A 363 -2.58 -21.38 -15.87
N GLN A 364 -2.62 -22.71 -15.81
CA GLN A 364 -3.71 -23.50 -16.41
C GLN A 364 -4.09 -23.03 -17.83
N GLU A 365 -3.12 -22.96 -18.73
CA GLU A 365 -3.30 -22.53 -20.13
C GLU A 365 -3.69 -21.03 -20.30
N LYS A 366 -3.57 -20.22 -19.26
CA LYS A 366 -3.80 -18.78 -19.32
C LYS A 366 -2.53 -18.02 -19.00
N ILE A 367 -2.24 -16.99 -19.79
CA ILE A 367 -1.16 -16.06 -19.49
C ILE A 367 -1.67 -15.08 -18.43
N VAL A 368 -0.98 -15.03 -17.31
CA VAL A 368 -1.18 -14.04 -16.26
C VAL A 368 -0.15 -12.94 -16.47
N ASP A 369 -0.65 -11.72 -16.68
CA ASP A 369 0.15 -10.51 -16.82
C ASP A 369 -0.17 -9.57 -15.65
N LEU A 370 0.80 -9.36 -14.79
CA LEU A 370 0.70 -8.46 -13.65
C LEU A 370 1.75 -7.36 -13.78
N LYS A 371 1.33 -6.13 -13.51
CA LYS A 371 2.22 -4.98 -13.38
C LYS A 371 2.33 -4.62 -11.91
N GLY A 372 3.54 -4.28 -11.49
CA GLY A 372 3.82 -3.90 -10.11
C GLY A 372 4.47 -2.54 -10.00
N ASN A 373 4.03 -1.77 -8.99
CA ASN A 373 4.69 -0.54 -8.61
C ASN A 373 5.10 -0.62 -7.13
N PHE A 374 6.32 -0.22 -6.85
CA PHE A 374 6.82 -0.09 -5.48
C PHE A 374 6.01 0.95 -4.71
N ILE A 375 5.66 0.65 -3.46
CA ILE A 375 5.00 1.56 -2.54
C ILE A 375 5.98 2.06 -1.50
N ALA A 376 6.47 1.15 -0.66
CA ALA A 376 7.33 1.48 0.47
C ALA A 376 8.15 0.27 0.92
N ARG A 377 9.19 0.55 1.70
CA ARG A 377 9.96 -0.45 2.45
C ARG A 377 9.82 -0.17 3.94
N ASN A 378 9.48 -1.19 4.70
CA ASN A 378 9.52 -1.14 6.16
C ASN A 378 10.98 -1.18 6.63
N THR A 379 11.42 -0.13 7.33
CA THR A 379 12.81 0.00 7.78
C THR A 379 13.16 -0.97 8.91
N ARG A 380 12.16 -1.45 9.65
CA ARG A 380 12.35 -2.35 10.79
C ARG A 380 12.37 -3.82 10.36
N SER A 381 11.37 -4.27 9.60
CA SER A 381 11.24 -5.65 9.15
C SER A 381 11.93 -5.94 7.82
N GLY A 382 12.27 -4.91 7.04
CA GLY A 382 12.75 -5.05 5.67
C GLY A 382 11.64 -5.38 4.66
N ALA A 383 10.37 -5.47 5.10
CA ALA A 383 9.25 -5.77 4.24
C ALA A 383 9.10 -4.74 3.10
N ILE A 384 8.70 -5.23 1.94
CA ILE A 384 8.44 -4.42 0.74
C ILE A 384 6.95 -4.48 0.43
N ALA A 385 6.29 -3.33 0.42
CA ALA A 385 4.93 -3.20 -0.10
C ALA A 385 4.96 -2.77 -1.56
N PHE A 386 4.10 -3.36 -2.35
CA PHE A 386 3.91 -3.02 -3.75
C PHE A 386 2.45 -3.22 -4.17
N VAL A 387 2.02 -2.43 -5.14
CA VAL A 387 0.71 -2.60 -5.76
C VAL A 387 0.83 -3.46 -6.99
N LEU A 388 -0.12 -4.37 -7.18
CA LEU A 388 -0.30 -5.18 -8.38
C LEU A 388 -1.52 -4.71 -9.14
N TYR A 389 -1.36 -4.53 -10.44
CA TYR A 389 -2.42 -4.29 -11.40
C TYR A 389 -2.47 -5.45 -12.39
N THR A 390 -3.68 -5.82 -12.80
CA THR A 390 -3.81 -6.70 -13.97
C THR A 390 -3.89 -5.83 -15.21
N SER A 391 -3.08 -6.11 -16.22
CA SER A 391 -3.37 -5.52 -17.52
C SER A 391 -4.70 -6.11 -18.01
N GLN A 392 -5.66 -5.25 -18.34
CA GLN A 392 -6.82 -5.72 -19.09
C GLN A 392 -6.29 -6.24 -20.41
N ALA A 393 -6.20 -7.55 -20.54
CA ALA A 393 -6.09 -8.14 -21.86
C ALA A 393 -7.30 -7.64 -22.64
N LEU A 394 -7.04 -6.84 -23.67
CA LEU A 394 -8.01 -6.58 -24.73
C LEU A 394 -8.84 -7.85 -24.93
N GLU A 395 -10.16 -7.73 -24.98
CA GLU A 395 -11.06 -8.83 -25.33
C GLU A 395 -10.66 -9.41 -26.70
N ILE A 396 -9.58 -10.15 -26.72
CA ILE A 396 -9.28 -11.09 -27.81
C ILE A 396 -10.30 -12.21 -27.60
N SER A 397 -11.16 -12.42 -28.60
CA SER A 397 -12.21 -13.44 -28.54
C SER A 397 -11.65 -14.74 -27.95
N ARG A 398 -12.42 -15.43 -27.08
CA ARG A 398 -12.00 -16.66 -26.38
C ARG A 398 -11.34 -17.71 -27.32
N SER A 399 -11.72 -17.76 -28.59
CA SER A 399 -11.09 -18.64 -29.58
C SER A 399 -9.64 -18.23 -29.90
N ARG A 400 -9.36 -16.93 -30.05
CA ARG A 400 -7.99 -16.44 -30.31
C ARG A 400 -7.06 -16.60 -29.09
N ILE A 401 -7.57 -16.47 -27.86
CA ILE A 401 -6.77 -16.73 -26.66
C ILE A 401 -6.37 -18.21 -26.59
N HIS A 402 -7.29 -19.12 -26.92
CA HIS A 402 -6.99 -20.55 -26.96
C HIS A 402 -5.94 -20.88 -28.02
N ASP A 403 -6.09 -20.33 -29.22
CA ASP A 403 -5.12 -20.54 -30.31
C ASP A 403 -3.76 -19.91 -29.99
N TYR A 404 -3.75 -18.74 -29.34
CA TYR A 404 -2.53 -18.06 -28.90
C TYR A 404 -1.80 -18.84 -27.79
N ASN A 405 -2.55 -19.33 -26.77
CA ASN A 405 -1.99 -20.14 -25.71
C ASN A 405 -1.42 -21.45 -26.25
N LYS A 406 -2.11 -22.12 -27.16
CA LYS A 406 -1.62 -23.33 -27.82
C LYS A 406 -0.40 -23.08 -28.69
N ALA A 407 -0.34 -21.95 -29.38
CA ALA A 407 0.84 -21.53 -30.15
C ALA A 407 2.02 -21.20 -29.20
N MET A 408 1.78 -20.52 -28.08
CA MET A 408 2.80 -20.22 -27.06
C MET A 408 3.30 -21.49 -26.37
N GLU A 409 2.45 -22.46 -26.05
CA GLU A 409 2.89 -23.77 -25.57
C GLU A 409 3.81 -24.46 -26.57
N GLY A 410 3.47 -24.41 -27.87
CA GLY A 410 4.36 -24.90 -28.92
C GLY A 410 5.72 -24.19 -28.94
N ILE A 411 5.73 -22.87 -28.74
CA ILE A 411 6.95 -22.07 -28.64
C ILE A 411 7.77 -22.48 -27.41
N TYR A 412 7.14 -22.62 -26.24
CA TYR A 412 7.82 -23.02 -24.99
C TYR A 412 8.39 -24.45 -25.05
N THR A 413 7.88 -25.31 -25.90
CA THR A 413 8.48 -26.64 -26.12
C THR A 413 9.69 -26.62 -27.02
N VAL A 414 9.82 -25.60 -27.88
CA VAL A 414 10.90 -25.46 -28.89
C VAL A 414 12.08 -24.66 -28.36
N PHE A 415 11.83 -23.68 -27.50
CA PHE A 415 12.87 -22.78 -27.01
C PHE A 415 13.22 -23.03 -25.55
N ASP A 416 14.49 -22.91 -25.21
CA ASP A 416 14.97 -22.88 -23.82
C ASP A 416 14.83 -21.48 -23.23
N ARG A 417 14.97 -20.46 -24.08
CA ARG A 417 14.90 -19.06 -23.70
C ARG A 417 14.51 -18.20 -24.89
N PHE A 418 13.78 -17.12 -24.65
CA PHE A 418 13.71 -16.00 -25.57
C PHE A 418 13.54 -14.66 -24.83
N ASP A 419 14.15 -13.63 -25.39
CA ASP A 419 14.19 -12.27 -24.88
C ASP A 419 13.74 -11.30 -25.97
N LEU A 420 13.05 -10.23 -25.58
CA LEU A 420 12.75 -9.09 -26.43
C LEU A 420 13.82 -8.01 -26.22
N ILE A 421 14.42 -7.56 -27.30
CA ILE A 421 15.42 -6.50 -27.30
C ILE A 421 14.80 -5.28 -27.94
N ASN A 422 14.60 -4.23 -27.14
CA ASN A 422 14.14 -2.94 -27.64
C ASN A 422 15.33 -2.13 -28.14
N MET A 423 15.43 -1.92 -29.45
CA MET A 423 16.56 -1.28 -30.08
C MET A 423 16.73 0.20 -29.71
N PRO A 424 15.67 1.03 -29.72
CA PRO A 424 15.78 2.44 -29.35
C PRO A 424 16.28 2.69 -27.93
N SER A 425 15.87 1.85 -26.97
CA SER A 425 16.25 2.01 -25.55
C SER A 425 17.51 1.22 -25.17
N GLY A 426 17.90 0.23 -25.97
CA GLY A 426 18.97 -0.71 -25.63
C GLY A 426 18.64 -1.61 -24.44
N ILE A 427 17.35 -1.76 -24.13
CA ILE A 427 16.85 -2.56 -23.00
C ILE A 427 16.52 -3.97 -23.48
N ILE A 428 16.92 -4.96 -22.71
CA ILE A 428 16.53 -6.36 -22.89
C ILE A 428 15.42 -6.72 -21.90
N GLU A 429 14.33 -7.31 -22.40
CA GLU A 429 13.23 -7.82 -21.60
C GLU A 429 13.21 -9.34 -21.71
N ASN A 430 13.39 -10.00 -20.58
CA ASN A 430 13.29 -11.46 -20.56
C ASN A 430 11.82 -11.86 -20.59
N THR A 431 11.40 -12.50 -21.68
CA THR A 431 10.02 -12.90 -21.90
C THR A 431 9.77 -14.36 -21.51
N TYR A 432 10.78 -15.22 -21.65
CA TYR A 432 10.69 -16.63 -21.28
C TYR A 432 12.07 -17.21 -20.98
N LEU A 433 12.16 -17.95 -19.89
CA LEU A 433 13.34 -18.70 -19.47
C LEU A 433 12.92 -20.09 -19.00
N ASN A 434 13.49 -21.13 -19.57
CA ASN A 434 13.35 -22.47 -19.01
C ASN A 434 14.33 -22.63 -17.84
N THR A 435 13.81 -22.70 -16.67
CA THR A 435 14.39 -22.39 -15.37
C THR A 435 15.55 -23.26 -14.90
N CYS A 436 15.79 -24.38 -15.53
CA CYS A 436 16.85 -25.30 -15.06
C CYS A 436 18.21 -25.02 -15.69
N GLU A 437 18.34 -24.05 -16.55
CA GLU A 437 19.48 -24.05 -17.47
C GLU A 437 20.23 -22.72 -17.64
N TYR A 438 19.68 -21.57 -17.20
CA TYR A 438 20.34 -20.26 -17.37
C TYR A 438 20.00 -19.31 -16.23
N GLY A 439 20.92 -19.10 -15.29
CA GLY A 439 20.77 -18.09 -14.24
C GLY A 439 20.71 -16.66 -14.79
N GLY A 440 19.75 -15.93 -14.30
CA GLY A 440 19.50 -14.51 -14.36
C GLY A 440 20.27 -13.57 -15.27
N ILE A 441 19.80 -13.34 -16.48
CA ILE A 441 20.00 -12.05 -17.14
C ILE A 441 18.91 -11.10 -16.63
N HIS A 442 19.32 -9.94 -16.14
CA HIS A 442 18.41 -8.97 -15.56
C HIS A 442 17.73 -8.13 -16.65
N ALA A 443 16.41 -8.13 -16.69
CA ALA A 443 15.64 -7.18 -17.47
C ALA A 443 15.98 -5.73 -17.04
N GLY A 444 16.01 -4.80 -17.99
CA GLY A 444 16.24 -3.39 -17.73
C GLY A 444 17.69 -2.93 -17.64
N THR A 445 18.66 -3.80 -17.88
CA THR A 445 20.09 -3.45 -17.94
C THR A 445 20.56 -3.21 -19.37
N ASN A 446 21.68 -2.46 -19.51
CA ASN A 446 22.32 -2.21 -20.78
C ASN A 446 22.65 -3.55 -21.49
N ILE A 447 22.08 -3.75 -22.68
CA ILE A 447 22.21 -4.99 -23.45
C ILE A 447 23.65 -5.44 -23.63
N ARG A 448 24.59 -4.50 -23.81
CA ARG A 448 26.01 -4.83 -24.04
C ARG A 448 26.66 -5.44 -22.80
N GLU A 449 26.29 -4.99 -21.60
CA GLU A 449 26.76 -5.56 -20.33
C GLU A 449 26.16 -6.94 -20.12
N VAL A 450 24.85 -7.07 -20.31
CA VAL A 450 24.12 -8.32 -20.20
C VAL A 450 24.71 -9.41 -21.13
N LEU A 451 24.95 -9.09 -22.39
CA LEU A 451 25.49 -10.05 -23.33
C LEU A 451 26.94 -10.44 -23.00
N ARG A 452 27.73 -9.52 -22.45
CA ARG A 452 29.08 -9.83 -21.97
C ARG A 452 29.04 -10.81 -20.81
N ASP A 453 28.26 -10.50 -19.78
CA ASP A 453 28.11 -11.36 -18.59
C ASP A 453 27.60 -12.75 -18.99
N PHE A 454 26.58 -12.81 -19.85
CA PHE A 454 26.08 -14.06 -20.39
C PHE A 454 27.19 -14.85 -21.12
N SER A 455 27.97 -14.18 -21.96
CA SER A 455 29.03 -14.85 -22.69
C SER A 455 30.13 -15.41 -21.77
N GLU A 456 30.44 -14.68 -20.70
CA GLU A 456 31.42 -15.11 -19.70
C GLU A 456 30.95 -16.30 -18.89
N GLN A 457 29.69 -16.37 -18.60
CA GLN A 457 29.09 -17.41 -17.76
C GLN A 457 28.73 -18.67 -18.56
N TYR A 458 28.10 -18.50 -19.71
CA TYR A 458 27.48 -19.61 -20.43
C TYR A 458 28.14 -20.00 -21.74
N ILE A 459 29.02 -19.19 -22.34
CA ILE A 459 29.65 -19.52 -23.60
C ILE A 459 31.07 -20.02 -23.37
N VAL A 460 31.43 -21.11 -24.07
CA VAL A 460 32.81 -21.64 -24.06
C VAL A 460 33.79 -20.57 -24.46
N LYS A 461 34.89 -20.41 -23.71
CA LYS A 461 35.86 -19.32 -23.83
C LYS A 461 36.35 -19.09 -25.28
N ALA A 462 36.51 -20.15 -26.04
CA ALA A 462 37.00 -20.08 -27.44
C ALA A 462 36.00 -19.42 -28.40
N GLU A 463 34.72 -19.39 -28.07
CA GLU A 463 33.64 -18.91 -28.95
C GLU A 463 33.03 -17.57 -28.48
N ARG A 464 33.47 -16.99 -27.36
CA ARG A 464 32.91 -15.78 -26.77
C ARG A 464 32.95 -14.56 -27.68
N GLU A 465 34.06 -14.38 -28.38
CA GLU A 465 34.24 -13.25 -29.29
C GLU A 465 33.28 -13.35 -30.48
N GLU A 466 33.16 -14.55 -31.06
CA GLU A 466 32.23 -14.83 -32.16
C GLU A 466 30.78 -14.69 -31.72
N PHE A 467 30.44 -15.15 -30.49
CA PHE A 467 29.12 -14.99 -29.88
C PHE A 467 28.77 -13.51 -29.74
N LEU A 468 29.63 -12.69 -29.15
CA LEU A 468 29.39 -11.26 -28.98
C LEU A 468 29.25 -10.53 -30.32
N LYS A 469 29.99 -10.95 -31.34
CA LYS A 469 29.83 -10.44 -32.70
C LYS A 469 28.49 -10.83 -33.31
N PHE A 470 28.03 -12.07 -33.08
CA PHE A 470 26.72 -12.56 -33.52
C PHE A 470 25.58 -11.82 -32.82
N MET A 471 25.68 -11.60 -31.51
CA MET A 471 24.66 -10.92 -30.69
C MET A 471 24.72 -9.39 -30.80
N ASN A 472 25.65 -8.82 -31.60
CA ASN A 472 25.78 -7.37 -31.73
C ASN A 472 24.56 -6.76 -32.42
N VAL A 473 23.76 -6.04 -31.62
CA VAL A 473 22.53 -5.39 -32.08
C VAL A 473 22.78 -4.21 -33.01
N ASP A 474 23.90 -3.50 -32.85
CA ASP A 474 24.23 -2.32 -33.67
C ASP A 474 24.43 -2.69 -35.15
N THR A 475 24.88 -3.92 -35.45
CA THR A 475 25.11 -4.43 -36.80
C THR A 475 24.03 -5.40 -37.28
N PHE A 476 22.96 -5.56 -36.50
CA PHE A 476 21.93 -6.55 -36.79
C PHE A 476 21.25 -6.31 -38.14
N TRP A 477 20.82 -5.07 -38.37
CA TRP A 477 20.12 -4.67 -39.60
C TRP A 477 20.98 -4.82 -40.83
N ASP A 478 22.25 -4.37 -40.77
CA ASP A 478 23.20 -4.51 -41.89
C ASP A 478 23.39 -5.97 -42.27
N ARG A 479 23.50 -6.86 -41.30
CA ARG A 479 23.67 -8.30 -41.48
C ARG A 479 22.42 -8.97 -42.03
N LEU A 480 21.23 -8.52 -41.56
CA LEU A 480 19.95 -9.05 -42.01
C LEU A 480 19.72 -8.70 -43.50
N HIS A 481 19.94 -7.42 -43.87
CA HIS A 481 19.75 -6.94 -45.22
C HIS A 481 20.80 -7.45 -46.20
N ALA A 482 22.06 -7.64 -45.77
CA ALA A 482 23.13 -8.14 -46.61
C ALA A 482 22.88 -9.56 -47.15
N GLY A 483 22.01 -10.33 -46.50
CA GLY A 483 21.73 -11.72 -46.87
C GLY A 483 20.31 -11.99 -47.34
N ASP A 484 19.43 -10.98 -47.39
CA ASP A 484 17.98 -11.15 -47.65
C ASP A 484 17.34 -12.18 -46.70
N TYR A 485 17.73 -12.13 -45.41
CA TYR A 485 17.28 -13.07 -44.39
C TYR A 485 16.14 -12.47 -43.55
N MET A 486 15.20 -13.30 -43.13
CA MET A 486 14.18 -12.93 -42.15
C MET A 486 14.69 -13.04 -40.68
N TYR A 487 15.78 -13.78 -40.48
CA TYR A 487 16.38 -14.01 -39.15
C TYR A 487 17.88 -14.36 -39.30
N LEU A 488 18.64 -14.13 -38.24
CA LEU A 488 20.03 -14.60 -38.13
C LEU A 488 20.06 -15.81 -37.18
N THR A 489 20.90 -16.80 -37.50
CA THR A 489 21.09 -17.96 -36.63
C THR A 489 22.53 -18.42 -36.60
N ASN A 490 22.99 -18.87 -35.43
CA ASN A 490 24.28 -19.52 -35.26
C ASN A 490 24.22 -20.57 -34.13
N VAL A 491 25.21 -21.44 -34.06
CA VAL A 491 25.32 -22.48 -33.02
C VAL A 491 26.53 -22.19 -32.17
N PHE A 492 26.35 -22.12 -30.85
CA PHE A 492 27.47 -21.93 -29.91
C PHE A 492 27.44 -23.02 -28.84
N ASN A 493 28.65 -23.44 -28.43
CA ASN A 493 28.80 -24.37 -27.32
C ASN A 493 28.52 -23.67 -25.98
N THR A 494 27.43 -24.07 -25.37
CA THR A 494 26.86 -23.43 -24.17
C THR A 494 27.10 -24.30 -22.95
N ILE A 495 27.65 -23.69 -21.91
CA ILE A 495 27.88 -24.31 -20.59
C ILE A 495 26.56 -24.23 -19.82
N MET A 496 26.04 -25.38 -19.40
CA MET A 496 24.79 -25.45 -18.63
C MET A 496 25.08 -25.44 -17.13
N ASP A 497 24.07 -25.25 -16.30
CA ASP A 497 24.20 -25.22 -14.84
C ASP A 497 24.74 -26.53 -14.24
N ASP A 498 24.61 -27.66 -14.96
CA ASP A 498 25.25 -28.94 -14.61
C ASP A 498 26.75 -29.00 -14.96
N GLY A 499 27.32 -27.90 -15.44
CA GLY A 499 28.72 -27.78 -15.85
C GLY A 499 29.06 -28.47 -17.18
N LYS A 500 28.09 -29.06 -17.88
CA LYS A 500 28.31 -29.71 -19.15
C LYS A 500 28.14 -28.73 -20.32
N VAL A 501 28.76 -29.04 -21.43
CA VAL A 501 28.75 -28.22 -22.65
C VAL A 501 27.84 -28.87 -23.68
N TYR A 502 26.90 -28.08 -24.21
CA TYR A 502 26.00 -28.51 -25.27
C TYR A 502 26.00 -27.49 -26.41
N PRO A 503 25.97 -27.94 -27.68
CA PRO A 503 25.76 -27.02 -28.79
C PRO A 503 24.28 -26.54 -28.77
N LYS A 504 24.10 -25.24 -28.66
CA LYS A 504 22.79 -24.59 -28.67
C LYS A 504 22.67 -23.67 -29.88
N ARG A 505 21.50 -23.64 -30.49
CA ARG A 505 21.19 -22.76 -31.61
C ARG A 505 20.58 -21.46 -31.12
N TYR A 506 21.22 -20.38 -31.47
CA TYR A 506 20.77 -19.01 -31.18
C TYR A 506 20.10 -18.42 -32.39
N LEU A 507 19.03 -17.67 -32.19
CA LEU A 507 18.24 -16.99 -33.21
C LEU A 507 18.08 -15.52 -32.85
N LEU A 508 18.17 -14.65 -33.85
CA LEU A 508 17.78 -13.26 -33.77
C LEU A 508 16.76 -13.00 -34.89
N ILE A 509 15.55 -12.64 -34.51
CA ILE A 509 14.40 -12.44 -35.40
C ILE A 509 13.92 -11.00 -35.28
N ASN A 510 13.70 -10.33 -36.41
CA ASN A 510 13.02 -9.05 -36.42
C ASN A 510 11.53 -9.25 -36.16
N ILE A 511 10.99 -8.59 -35.10
CA ILE A 511 9.57 -8.47 -34.87
C ILE A 511 9.18 -7.03 -35.17
N GLN A 512 8.60 -6.79 -36.35
CA GLN A 512 8.05 -5.47 -36.67
C GLN A 512 6.85 -5.17 -35.77
N SER A 513 6.96 -4.11 -34.96
CA SER A 513 5.82 -3.44 -34.37
C SER A 513 5.75 -2.02 -34.94
N ASP A 514 4.54 -1.50 -35.10
CA ASP A 514 4.28 -0.23 -35.82
C ASP A 514 5.05 1.00 -35.29
N ASP A 515 5.67 0.92 -34.08
CA ASP A 515 6.34 2.05 -33.44
C ASP A 515 7.76 1.76 -32.87
N ASN A 516 8.23 0.51 -32.83
CA ASN A 516 9.52 0.19 -32.21
C ASN A 516 10.24 -0.95 -32.94
N ASP A 517 11.52 -0.78 -33.19
CA ASP A 517 12.42 -1.84 -33.68
C ASP A 517 12.69 -2.84 -32.54
N ILE A 518 11.99 -3.99 -32.55
CA ILE A 518 12.13 -5.05 -31.57
C ILE A 518 12.77 -6.27 -32.21
N ILE A 519 13.83 -6.78 -31.58
CA ILE A 519 14.45 -8.05 -31.93
C ILE A 519 14.07 -9.12 -30.93
N LEU A 520 13.57 -10.25 -31.39
CA LEU A 520 13.45 -11.47 -30.60
C LEU A 520 14.78 -12.22 -30.64
N SER A 521 15.41 -12.38 -29.48
CA SER A 521 16.54 -13.28 -29.27
C SER A 521 16.04 -14.59 -28.68
N ALA A 522 16.37 -15.73 -29.27
CA ALA A 522 15.89 -17.03 -28.80
C ALA A 522 16.98 -18.09 -28.81
N ILE A 523 16.90 -19.03 -27.85
CA ILE A 523 17.75 -20.22 -27.77
C ILE A 523 16.87 -21.45 -27.99
N ILE A 524 17.16 -22.22 -29.04
CA ILE A 524 16.37 -23.41 -29.35
C ILE A 524 16.76 -24.57 -28.43
N ARG A 525 15.75 -25.23 -27.88
CA ARG A 525 15.89 -26.45 -27.09
C ARG A 525 16.47 -27.56 -27.97
N THR A 526 17.56 -28.16 -27.51
CA THR A 526 18.11 -29.36 -28.16
C THR A 526 17.87 -30.55 -27.22
N GLU A 527 17.36 -31.67 -27.75
CA GLU A 527 17.23 -32.87 -26.96
C GLU A 527 18.60 -33.36 -26.48
N LYS A 528 18.69 -33.80 -25.23
CA LYS A 528 19.91 -34.42 -24.67
C LYS A 528 20.25 -35.66 -25.49
N GLY A 529 21.20 -35.53 -26.42
CA GLY A 529 21.70 -36.66 -27.21
C GLY A 529 21.30 -36.71 -28.69
N GLY A 530 20.66 -35.66 -29.22
CA GLY A 530 20.34 -35.59 -30.66
C GLY A 530 21.60 -35.33 -31.53
N PRO A 531 21.64 -35.86 -32.75
CA PRO A 531 22.84 -35.81 -33.61
C PRO A 531 23.16 -34.38 -34.04
N THR A 532 24.42 -34.05 -33.97
CA THR A 532 25.02 -32.85 -34.53
C THR A 532 24.72 -32.74 -36.02
N GLY A 533 23.99 -31.69 -36.40
CA GLY A 533 24.10 -31.01 -37.66
C GLY A 533 23.82 -31.77 -38.95
N GLU A 534 22.56 -31.83 -39.35
CA GLU A 534 22.27 -31.83 -40.78
C GLU A 534 21.72 -30.48 -41.22
N LYS A 535 22.36 -29.92 -42.24
CA LYS A 535 21.92 -28.73 -42.96
C LYS A 535 20.47 -28.98 -43.43
N MET A 536 19.51 -28.30 -42.85
CA MET A 536 18.20 -28.19 -43.49
C MET A 536 18.38 -27.41 -44.79
N SER A 537 18.47 -28.16 -45.90
CA SER A 537 18.37 -27.64 -47.25
C SER A 537 16.97 -27.06 -47.48
N ARG A 538 16.96 -25.90 -48.13
CA ARG A 538 15.78 -25.25 -48.70
C ARG A 538 14.75 -26.26 -49.20
N LYS A 539 13.50 -26.13 -48.80
CA LYS A 539 12.36 -26.42 -49.65
C LYS A 539 11.66 -25.11 -49.95
N GLU A 540 11.81 -24.75 -51.23
CA GLU A 540 10.99 -23.74 -51.89
C GLU A 540 9.53 -24.27 -51.94
N GLY A 541 8.59 -23.38 -51.64
CA GLY A 541 7.16 -23.64 -51.78
C GLY A 541 6.39 -22.42 -51.27
#